data_fa6814fcf05343f8c4fa88935e5efa61
#
_entry.id   fa6814fcf05343f8c4fa88935e5efa61
#
_cell.length_a   1.000
_cell.length_b   1.000
_cell.length_c   1.000
_cell.angle_alpha   90.00
_cell.angle_beta   90.00
_cell.angle_gamma   90.00
#
_symmetry.space_group_name_H-M   'P 1'
#
loop_
_entity.id
_entity.type
_entity.pdbx_description
1 polymer ?
#
loop_
_entity_poly.entity_id
_entity_poly.type
_entity_poly.pdbx_seq_one_letter_code
_entity_poly.pdbx_strand_id
1 'polypeptide(L)'
;MLAYKLANDMGRYASRTRFCEVVLNGDYRGVYVFMEKIKRDKNRVNITKIGATDIAGDAVTGGYIIKIDKLEGENIQGWYSSFPPFPGARQRIYYQYDYPKQDEIVAPQKAYIQNYIYAFENLMTRPDFADPQNGYAQYLDAASCVDVFILNEISRNVDGYRLSAFMYKDRDSKNGKLTIGPVWDYDLAFGNADYYNGAKIFDWQVDFRVASDDYQLPFWWRKLMQDSSFTRRINTRWRELRKNILDVPRIHAYIDSLAQYLDEAQKRNFERWPILGTYVWPNAYIGQTYFAELNYLKQWVNLRALWMDVRMPGQPTRVAESHEQMPASFELEQNYPNPLQTSALHANTTIVFHLPQAEHASLKLFDMAGKEVARILEHRMQAGRHEIVFDTRALPSGIYFYRLQAGKLMAEKKLLIVR
;
A
#
# COMPACT_ATOMS: atom_id res chain seq x y z
N MET A 1 -13.17 3.13 -6.57
CA MET A 1 -12.85 3.52 -7.97
C MET A 1 -11.38 3.89 -8.16
N LEU A 2 -10.77 4.71 -7.31
CA LEU A 2 -9.39 5.18 -7.48
C LEU A 2 -8.38 4.04 -7.68
N ALA A 3 -8.36 3.02 -6.81
CA ALA A 3 -7.44 1.89 -6.92
C ALA A 3 -7.54 1.14 -8.27
N TYR A 4 -8.77 0.91 -8.76
CA TYR A 4 -8.98 0.25 -10.06
C TYR A 4 -8.49 1.10 -11.23
N LYS A 5 -8.69 2.42 -11.17
CA LYS A 5 -8.15 3.35 -12.16
C LYS A 5 -6.62 3.29 -12.19
N LEU A 6 -5.99 3.37 -11.01
CA LEU A 6 -4.54 3.32 -10.89
C LEU A 6 -3.99 1.98 -11.41
N ALA A 7 -4.59 0.84 -11.06
CA ALA A 7 -4.18 -0.47 -11.56
C ALA A 7 -4.25 -0.55 -13.09
N ASN A 8 -5.35 -0.09 -13.70
CA ASN A 8 -5.50 -0.06 -15.17
C ASN A 8 -4.46 0.87 -15.81
N ASP A 9 -4.20 2.05 -15.24
CA ASP A 9 -3.20 2.99 -15.75
C ASP A 9 -1.77 2.42 -15.63
N MET A 10 -1.50 1.59 -14.62
CA MET A 10 -0.24 0.88 -14.45
C MET A 10 -0.05 -0.26 -15.46
N GLY A 11 -1.07 -0.55 -16.30
CA GLY A 11 -1.06 -1.61 -17.28
C GLY A 11 -1.52 -2.97 -16.76
N ARG A 12 -2.15 -3.01 -15.57
CA ARG A 12 -2.74 -4.22 -14.98
C ARG A 12 -4.26 -4.20 -15.15
N TYR A 13 -4.82 -5.29 -15.66
CA TYR A 13 -6.28 -5.39 -15.69
C TYR A 13 -6.84 -5.24 -14.28
N ALA A 14 -7.79 -4.35 -14.13
CA ALA A 14 -8.67 -4.23 -12.98
C ALA A 14 -10.10 -3.99 -13.48
N SER A 15 -11.08 -4.40 -12.70
CA SER A 15 -12.50 -4.27 -13.04
C SER A 15 -12.85 -2.83 -13.41
N ARG A 16 -13.49 -2.65 -14.55
CA ARG A 16 -14.00 -1.34 -14.95
C ARG A 16 -15.12 -0.95 -14.02
N THR A 17 -15.13 0.31 -13.62
CA THR A 17 -16.05 0.83 -12.62
C THR A 17 -16.75 2.08 -13.13
N ARG A 18 -18.01 2.28 -12.75
CA ARG A 18 -18.80 3.48 -13.05
C ARG A 18 -19.76 3.77 -11.89
N PHE A 19 -19.91 5.02 -11.52
CA PHE A 19 -20.97 5.41 -10.59
C PHE A 19 -22.33 5.33 -11.28
N CYS A 20 -23.33 4.92 -10.50
CA CYS A 20 -24.74 4.93 -10.89
C CYS A 20 -25.60 5.26 -9.69
N GLU A 21 -26.75 5.89 -9.92
CA GLU A 21 -27.81 6.00 -8.93
C GLU A 21 -28.75 4.81 -9.08
N VAL A 22 -29.14 4.21 -7.96
CA VAL A 22 -29.98 3.01 -7.94
C VAL A 22 -31.37 3.36 -7.42
N VAL A 23 -32.39 2.99 -8.19
CA VAL A 23 -33.80 3.02 -7.77
C VAL A 23 -34.32 1.60 -7.80
N LEU A 24 -34.84 1.11 -6.69
CA LEU A 24 -35.40 -0.24 -6.56
C LEU A 24 -36.86 -0.15 -6.19
N ASN A 25 -37.74 -0.64 -7.06
CA ASN A 25 -39.21 -0.59 -6.87
C ASN A 25 -39.74 0.84 -6.55
N GLY A 26 -39.17 1.84 -7.22
CA GLY A 26 -39.51 3.25 -6.99
C GLY A 26 -38.84 3.92 -5.79
N ASP A 27 -38.12 3.17 -4.96
CA ASP A 27 -37.36 3.71 -3.82
C ASP A 27 -35.91 4.02 -4.23
N TYR A 28 -35.49 5.27 -4.03
CA TYR A 28 -34.12 5.72 -4.29
C TYR A 28 -33.15 5.16 -3.25
N ARG A 29 -32.15 4.42 -3.70
CA ARG A 29 -31.20 3.68 -2.85
C ARG A 29 -29.84 4.39 -2.71
N GLY A 30 -29.60 5.44 -3.47
CA GLY A 30 -28.36 6.23 -3.41
C GLY A 30 -27.39 5.95 -4.56
N VAL A 31 -26.16 6.44 -4.39
CA VAL A 31 -25.05 6.28 -5.34
C VAL A 31 -24.31 4.97 -5.07
N TYR A 32 -24.13 4.20 -6.12
CA TYR A 32 -23.41 2.91 -6.10
C TYR A 32 -22.29 2.89 -7.12
N VAL A 33 -21.35 1.98 -6.93
CA VAL A 33 -20.33 1.64 -7.94
C VAL A 33 -20.77 0.42 -8.73
N PHE A 34 -21.18 0.64 -9.97
CA PHE A 34 -21.38 -0.46 -10.91
C PHE A 34 -20.04 -0.93 -11.43
N MET A 35 -19.71 -2.22 -11.29
CA MET A 35 -18.39 -2.74 -11.62
C MET A 35 -18.43 -4.14 -12.23
N GLU A 36 -17.41 -4.46 -13.00
CA GLU A 36 -17.23 -5.79 -13.56
C GLU A 36 -16.86 -6.79 -12.47
N LYS A 37 -17.44 -7.97 -12.53
CA LYS A 37 -16.98 -9.12 -11.77
C LYS A 37 -15.65 -9.65 -12.33
N ILE A 38 -14.72 -10.06 -11.47
CA ILE A 38 -13.53 -10.81 -11.89
C ILE A 38 -13.99 -12.09 -12.60
N LYS A 39 -13.48 -12.29 -13.80
CA LYS A 39 -13.90 -13.38 -14.67
C LYS A 39 -12.83 -13.67 -15.72
N ARG A 40 -12.64 -14.93 -16.07
CA ARG A 40 -11.90 -15.31 -17.26
C ARG A 40 -12.62 -14.78 -18.51
N ASP A 41 -12.00 -13.90 -19.25
CA ASP A 41 -12.49 -13.31 -20.49
C ASP A 41 -11.36 -12.58 -21.21
N LYS A 42 -11.41 -12.48 -22.57
CA LYS A 42 -10.38 -11.78 -23.37
C LYS A 42 -10.19 -10.31 -23.00
N ASN A 43 -11.22 -9.65 -22.46
CA ASN A 43 -11.20 -8.24 -22.06
C ASN A 43 -11.08 -8.05 -20.54
N ARG A 44 -10.89 -9.14 -19.79
CA ARG A 44 -10.76 -9.16 -18.32
C ARG A 44 -9.51 -9.94 -17.93
N VAL A 45 -9.63 -11.04 -17.20
CA VAL A 45 -8.51 -11.96 -16.96
C VAL A 45 -8.33 -12.81 -18.22
N ASN A 46 -7.40 -12.39 -19.07
CA ASN A 46 -7.18 -13.00 -20.38
C ASN A 46 -6.24 -14.21 -20.26
N ILE A 47 -6.80 -15.33 -19.81
CA ILE A 47 -6.14 -16.63 -19.75
C ILE A 47 -6.89 -17.65 -20.59
N THR A 48 -6.21 -18.73 -20.94
CA THR A 48 -6.78 -19.83 -21.73
C THR A 48 -7.97 -20.45 -21.00
N LYS A 49 -9.01 -20.81 -21.74
CA LYS A 49 -10.11 -21.61 -21.19
C LYS A 49 -9.59 -23.00 -20.84
N ILE A 50 -9.96 -23.50 -19.68
CA ILE A 50 -9.73 -24.89 -19.27
C ILE A 50 -11.09 -25.59 -19.10
N GLY A 51 -11.23 -26.76 -19.69
CA GLY A 51 -12.43 -27.58 -19.61
C GLY A 51 -12.17 -28.87 -18.83
N ALA A 52 -13.21 -29.63 -18.52
CA ALA A 52 -13.08 -30.86 -17.72
C ALA A 52 -12.20 -31.95 -18.35
N THR A 53 -11.97 -31.89 -19.69
CA THR A 53 -11.12 -32.82 -20.43
C THR A 53 -9.64 -32.38 -20.48
N ASP A 54 -9.32 -31.16 -20.07
CA ASP A 54 -7.95 -30.64 -20.05
C ASP A 54 -7.22 -31.12 -18.79
N ILE A 55 -6.77 -32.37 -18.78
CA ILE A 55 -6.28 -33.08 -17.58
C ILE A 55 -4.80 -33.53 -17.68
N ALA A 56 -4.13 -33.27 -18.81
CA ALA A 56 -2.75 -33.69 -19.01
C ALA A 56 -1.99 -32.75 -19.97
N GLY A 57 -0.65 -32.87 -20.00
CA GLY A 57 0.23 -32.08 -20.87
C GLY A 57 0.09 -30.59 -20.62
N ASP A 58 0.28 -29.74 -21.64
CA ASP A 58 0.14 -28.30 -21.55
C ASP A 58 -1.30 -27.87 -21.17
N ALA A 59 -2.29 -28.66 -21.55
CA ALA A 59 -3.71 -28.30 -21.34
C ALA A 59 -4.08 -28.16 -19.87
N VAL A 60 -3.47 -28.94 -18.96
CA VAL A 60 -3.71 -28.87 -17.53
C VAL A 60 -2.91 -27.78 -16.84
N THR A 61 -1.88 -27.21 -17.49
CA THR A 61 -0.92 -26.32 -16.83
C THR A 61 -1.44 -24.91 -16.60
N GLY A 62 -2.61 -24.54 -17.15
CA GLY A 62 -3.11 -23.17 -17.00
C GLY A 62 -4.59 -23.00 -17.32
N GLY A 63 -5.06 -21.78 -17.10
CA GLY A 63 -6.47 -21.45 -17.13
C GLY A 63 -7.08 -21.37 -15.74
N TYR A 64 -6.28 -21.02 -14.73
CA TYR A 64 -6.72 -20.95 -13.33
C TYR A 64 -6.81 -19.52 -12.82
N ILE A 65 -7.87 -19.23 -12.07
CA ILE A 65 -7.95 -18.08 -11.16
C ILE A 65 -8.18 -18.65 -9.77
N ILE A 66 -7.33 -18.28 -8.84
CA ILE A 66 -7.43 -18.61 -7.42
C ILE A 66 -7.43 -17.35 -6.60
N LYS A 67 -7.92 -17.41 -5.36
CA LYS A 67 -7.94 -16.27 -4.45
C LYS A 67 -7.69 -16.66 -3.01
N ILE A 68 -7.27 -15.69 -2.23
CA ILE A 68 -7.29 -15.73 -0.77
C ILE A 68 -8.38 -14.78 -0.34
N ASP A 69 -9.37 -15.28 0.39
CA ASP A 69 -10.53 -14.51 0.80
C ASP A 69 -11.17 -15.11 2.05
N LYS A 70 -12.15 -14.41 2.64
CA LYS A 70 -12.93 -14.92 3.76
C LYS A 70 -13.60 -16.26 3.42
N LEU A 71 -13.72 -17.11 4.43
CA LEU A 71 -14.40 -18.41 4.33
C LEU A 71 -15.90 -18.23 4.61
N GLU A 72 -16.52 -17.26 3.95
CA GLU A 72 -17.94 -16.95 4.08
C GLU A 72 -18.71 -17.42 2.84
N GLY A 73 -19.83 -18.08 3.04
CA GLY A 73 -20.68 -18.64 1.98
C GLY A 73 -20.77 -20.17 2.02
N GLU A 74 -21.68 -20.71 1.20
CA GLU A 74 -21.88 -22.14 1.10
C GLU A 74 -20.87 -22.80 0.17
N ASN A 75 -20.36 -23.99 0.56
CA ASN A 75 -19.54 -24.87 -0.29
C ASN A 75 -18.23 -24.26 -0.83
N ILE A 76 -17.55 -23.42 -0.06
CA ILE A 76 -16.24 -22.89 -0.47
C ILE A 76 -15.23 -24.02 -0.57
N GLN A 77 -14.68 -24.26 -1.76
CA GLN A 77 -13.66 -25.26 -2.00
C GLN A 77 -12.31 -24.63 -2.29
N GLY A 78 -11.29 -25.25 -1.75
CA GLY A 78 -9.91 -24.82 -1.87
C GLY A 78 -8.98 -25.76 -1.11
N TRP A 79 -7.84 -25.26 -0.70
CA TRP A 79 -6.87 -26.00 0.11
C TRP A 79 -6.07 -25.06 1.01
N TYR A 80 -5.56 -25.59 2.11
CA TYR A 80 -4.65 -24.86 2.97
C TYR A 80 -3.19 -24.96 2.45
N SER A 81 -2.48 -23.84 2.50
CA SER A 81 -1.03 -23.86 2.33
C SER A 81 -0.38 -24.85 3.29
N SER A 82 0.67 -25.52 2.83
CA SER A 82 1.49 -26.39 3.69
C SER A 82 2.37 -25.59 4.66
N PHE A 83 2.53 -24.30 4.43
CA PHE A 83 3.43 -23.43 5.18
C PHE A 83 2.63 -22.40 6.01
N PRO A 84 3.01 -22.18 7.29
CA PRO A 84 2.36 -21.13 8.07
C PRO A 84 2.77 -19.74 7.59
N PRO A 85 1.91 -18.72 7.74
CA PRO A 85 2.24 -17.33 7.40
C PRO A 85 3.43 -16.80 8.21
N PHE A 86 3.59 -17.28 9.42
CA PHE A 86 4.73 -17.06 10.34
C PHE A 86 4.69 -18.11 11.47
N PRO A 87 5.79 -18.33 12.18
CA PRO A 87 5.81 -19.24 13.33
C PRO A 87 4.78 -18.81 14.40
N GLY A 88 3.89 -19.72 14.79
CA GLY A 88 2.83 -19.47 15.79
C GLY A 88 1.56 -18.80 15.23
N ALA A 89 1.40 -18.68 13.91
CA ALA A 89 0.12 -18.27 13.33
C ALA A 89 -1.00 -19.25 13.65
N ARG A 90 -2.18 -18.73 13.97
CA ARG A 90 -3.36 -19.56 14.32
C ARG A 90 -3.85 -20.36 13.13
N GLN A 91 -3.84 -19.75 11.93
CA GLN A 91 -4.37 -20.35 10.72
C GLN A 91 -3.33 -20.32 9.59
N ARG A 92 -3.45 -21.28 8.69
CA ARG A 92 -2.72 -21.30 7.41
C ARG A 92 -3.50 -20.54 6.35
N ILE A 93 -2.82 -20.09 5.32
CA ILE A 93 -3.47 -19.46 4.17
C ILE A 93 -4.37 -20.50 3.49
N TYR A 94 -5.61 -20.11 3.22
CA TYR A 94 -6.55 -20.92 2.47
C TYR A 94 -6.69 -20.35 1.05
N TYR A 95 -6.28 -21.13 0.06
CA TYR A 95 -6.43 -20.80 -1.35
C TYR A 95 -7.76 -21.34 -1.86
N GLN A 96 -8.57 -20.51 -2.49
CA GLN A 96 -9.89 -20.84 -3.01
C GLN A 96 -9.85 -20.91 -4.54
N TYR A 97 -10.61 -21.85 -5.13
CA TYR A 97 -10.83 -21.90 -6.57
C TYR A 97 -11.85 -20.82 -6.98
N ASP A 98 -11.49 -19.94 -7.92
CA ASP A 98 -12.42 -18.99 -8.51
C ASP A 98 -12.76 -19.36 -9.96
N TYR A 99 -11.79 -19.83 -10.75
CA TYR A 99 -11.98 -20.38 -12.08
C TYR A 99 -10.96 -21.49 -12.37
N PRO A 100 -11.36 -22.68 -12.90
CA PRO A 100 -12.76 -23.11 -13.05
C PRO A 100 -13.55 -23.02 -11.75
N LYS A 101 -14.88 -22.97 -11.83
CA LYS A 101 -15.70 -22.97 -10.62
C LYS A 101 -15.52 -24.26 -9.82
N GLN A 102 -15.77 -24.19 -8.54
CA GLN A 102 -15.53 -25.29 -7.61
C GLN A 102 -16.29 -26.60 -7.95
N ASP A 103 -17.39 -26.50 -8.66
CA ASP A 103 -18.21 -27.61 -9.18
C ASP A 103 -17.79 -28.05 -10.59
N GLU A 104 -16.95 -27.27 -11.29
CA GLU A 104 -16.45 -27.53 -12.64
C GLU A 104 -15.01 -28.08 -12.64
N ILE A 105 -14.20 -27.70 -11.64
CA ILE A 105 -12.79 -28.11 -11.56
C ILE A 105 -12.64 -29.58 -11.19
N VAL A 106 -11.95 -30.37 -12.04
CA VAL A 106 -11.77 -31.82 -11.84
C VAL A 106 -10.50 -32.15 -11.07
N ALA A 107 -10.43 -33.37 -10.53
CA ALA A 107 -9.34 -33.80 -9.64
C ALA A 107 -7.91 -33.59 -10.19
N PRO A 108 -7.59 -33.91 -11.46
CA PRO A 108 -6.26 -33.64 -12.01
C PRO A 108 -5.90 -32.16 -12.05
N GLN A 109 -6.85 -31.29 -12.31
CA GLN A 109 -6.69 -29.83 -12.33
C GLN A 109 -6.46 -29.29 -10.91
N LYS A 110 -7.23 -29.77 -9.92
CA LYS A 110 -7.01 -29.45 -8.50
C LYS A 110 -5.60 -29.86 -8.07
N ALA A 111 -5.20 -31.08 -8.39
CA ALA A 111 -3.85 -31.58 -8.07
C ALA A 111 -2.76 -30.72 -8.72
N TYR A 112 -2.91 -30.34 -10.00
CA TYR A 112 -1.92 -29.54 -10.70
C TYR A 112 -1.72 -28.17 -10.00
N ILE A 113 -2.78 -27.40 -9.81
CA ILE A 113 -2.64 -26.04 -9.25
C ILE A 113 -2.17 -26.05 -7.79
N GLN A 114 -2.63 -27.04 -6.99
CA GLN A 114 -2.15 -27.22 -5.62
C GLN A 114 -0.65 -27.55 -5.59
N ASN A 115 -0.19 -28.48 -6.44
CA ASN A 115 1.22 -28.85 -6.53
C ASN A 115 2.08 -27.68 -7.04
N TYR A 116 1.57 -26.87 -7.97
CA TYR A 116 2.26 -25.68 -8.45
C TYR A 116 2.49 -24.66 -7.33
N ILE A 117 1.45 -24.34 -6.57
CA ILE A 117 1.55 -23.44 -5.41
C ILE A 117 2.46 -24.03 -4.34
N TYR A 118 2.33 -25.33 -4.04
CA TYR A 118 3.22 -25.99 -3.08
C TYR A 118 4.69 -25.92 -3.51
N ALA A 119 4.99 -26.20 -4.78
CA ALA A 119 6.35 -26.13 -5.31
C ALA A 119 6.93 -24.70 -5.22
N PHE A 120 6.12 -23.69 -5.54
CA PHE A 120 6.48 -22.30 -5.36
C PHE A 120 6.75 -21.96 -3.89
N GLU A 121 5.82 -22.27 -2.99
CA GLU A 121 5.98 -21.98 -1.56
C GLU A 121 7.16 -22.74 -0.95
N ASN A 122 7.38 -24.01 -1.35
CA ASN A 122 8.53 -24.78 -0.91
C ASN A 122 9.84 -24.15 -1.36
N LEU A 123 9.93 -23.69 -2.60
CA LEU A 123 11.08 -22.95 -3.10
C LEU A 123 11.34 -21.68 -2.27
N MET A 124 10.28 -20.95 -1.91
CA MET A 124 10.40 -19.72 -1.12
C MET A 124 10.95 -19.96 0.30
N THR A 125 10.92 -21.19 0.82
CA THR A 125 11.56 -21.52 2.12
C THR A 125 13.08 -21.71 2.03
N ARG A 126 13.61 -21.94 0.84
CA ARG A 126 15.02 -22.25 0.63
C ARG A 126 15.92 -21.03 0.74
N PRO A 127 17.23 -21.19 1.07
CA PRO A 127 18.18 -20.07 1.08
C PRO A 127 18.39 -19.44 -0.31
N ASP A 128 18.33 -20.25 -1.38
CA ASP A 128 18.52 -19.86 -2.78
C ASP A 128 17.23 -19.46 -3.50
N PHE A 129 16.17 -19.12 -2.75
CA PHE A 129 14.86 -18.75 -3.31
C PHE A 129 14.91 -17.61 -4.34
N ALA A 130 15.89 -16.72 -4.23
CA ALA A 130 16.08 -15.56 -5.10
C ALA A 130 17.12 -15.77 -6.21
N ASP A 131 17.55 -17.02 -6.45
CA ASP A 131 18.47 -17.32 -7.54
C ASP A 131 17.90 -16.86 -8.89
N PRO A 132 18.66 -16.11 -9.72
CA PRO A 132 18.16 -15.57 -10.97
C PRO A 132 17.67 -16.60 -11.99
N GLN A 133 18.22 -17.82 -11.96
CA GLN A 133 17.88 -18.89 -12.89
C GLN A 133 16.90 -19.90 -12.29
N ASN A 134 17.11 -20.30 -11.04
CA ASN A 134 16.39 -21.40 -10.39
C ASN A 134 15.48 -20.94 -9.24
N GLY A 135 15.37 -19.63 -8.99
CA GLY A 135 14.58 -19.05 -7.92
C GLY A 135 13.11 -18.84 -8.28
N TYR A 136 12.43 -18.06 -7.45
CA TYR A 136 10.98 -17.83 -7.52
C TYR A 136 10.48 -17.26 -8.86
N ALA A 137 11.35 -16.60 -9.63
CA ALA A 137 10.99 -16.04 -10.93
C ALA A 137 10.63 -17.10 -11.98
N GLN A 138 10.87 -18.38 -11.72
CA GLN A 138 10.34 -19.49 -12.55
C GLN A 138 8.83 -19.67 -12.36
N TYR A 139 8.33 -19.45 -11.16
CA TYR A 139 6.94 -19.67 -10.79
C TYR A 139 6.11 -18.39 -10.82
N LEU A 140 6.71 -17.24 -10.51
CA LEU A 140 6.01 -16.02 -10.18
C LEU A 140 6.31 -14.91 -11.20
N ASP A 141 5.27 -14.23 -11.70
CA ASP A 141 5.42 -12.96 -12.41
C ASP A 141 5.80 -11.86 -11.43
N ALA A 142 7.11 -11.66 -11.26
CA ALA A 142 7.64 -10.67 -10.34
C ALA A 142 7.17 -9.23 -10.66
N ALA A 143 6.88 -8.92 -11.93
CA ALA A 143 6.39 -7.60 -12.30
C ALA A 143 4.96 -7.35 -11.78
N SER A 144 4.10 -8.37 -11.79
CA SER A 144 2.77 -8.27 -11.19
C SER A 144 2.85 -8.08 -9.67
N CYS A 145 3.78 -8.76 -9.01
CA CYS A 145 3.99 -8.58 -7.57
C CYS A 145 4.44 -7.16 -7.24
N VAL A 146 5.34 -6.58 -8.04
CA VAL A 146 5.81 -5.21 -7.87
C VAL A 146 4.66 -4.21 -7.99
N ASP A 147 3.82 -4.34 -9.03
CA ASP A 147 2.71 -3.42 -9.25
C ASP A 147 1.64 -3.55 -8.14
N VAL A 148 1.30 -4.78 -7.73
CA VAL A 148 0.34 -5.01 -6.64
C VAL A 148 0.91 -4.54 -5.29
N PHE A 149 2.21 -4.75 -5.03
CA PHE A 149 2.87 -4.19 -3.85
C PHE A 149 2.70 -2.66 -3.82
N ILE A 150 3.08 -1.98 -4.90
CA ILE A 150 3.00 -0.52 -4.97
C ILE A 150 1.55 -0.04 -4.73
N LEU A 151 0.57 -0.69 -5.33
CA LEU A 151 -0.83 -0.29 -5.19
C LEU A 151 -1.37 -0.55 -3.77
N ASN A 152 -1.08 -1.71 -3.18
CA ASN A 152 -1.47 -2.01 -1.80
C ASN A 152 -0.82 -1.04 -0.81
N GLU A 153 0.43 -0.66 -1.04
CA GLU A 153 1.15 0.22 -0.14
C GLU A 153 0.75 1.69 -0.30
N ILE A 154 0.57 2.20 -1.53
CA ILE A 154 0.11 3.60 -1.72
C ILE A 154 -1.32 3.79 -1.20
N SER A 155 -2.13 2.79 -1.28
CA SER A 155 -3.50 2.80 -0.77
C SER A 155 -3.60 2.39 0.71
N ARG A 156 -2.56 1.74 1.26
CA ARG A 156 -2.56 1.11 2.59
C ARG A 156 -3.85 0.30 2.82
N ASN A 157 -4.20 -0.54 1.85
CA ASN A 157 -5.37 -1.40 1.98
C ASN A 157 -5.15 -2.40 3.13
N VAL A 158 -5.94 -2.30 4.20
CA VAL A 158 -5.80 -3.14 5.40
C VAL A 158 -6.04 -4.63 5.12
N ASP A 159 -6.78 -4.94 4.06
CA ASP A 159 -7.04 -6.30 3.58
C ASP A 159 -6.07 -6.71 2.46
N GLY A 160 -5.23 -5.80 2.03
CA GLY A 160 -4.22 -6.06 0.99
C GLY A 160 -3.35 -7.27 1.33
N TYR A 161 -3.07 -8.10 0.31
CA TYR A 161 -2.30 -9.35 0.34
C TYR A 161 -3.01 -10.54 1.01
N ARG A 162 -3.97 -10.34 1.91
CA ARG A 162 -4.53 -11.36 2.82
C ARG A 162 -6.00 -11.69 2.59
N LEU A 163 -6.77 -10.75 2.07
CA LEU A 163 -8.18 -10.92 1.70
C LEU A 163 -8.42 -10.31 0.33
N SER A 164 -9.41 -10.80 -0.38
CA SER A 164 -9.72 -10.37 -1.76
C SER A 164 -8.49 -10.36 -2.68
N ALA A 165 -7.50 -11.23 -2.38
CA ALA A 165 -6.22 -11.31 -3.07
C ALA A 165 -6.30 -12.37 -4.17
N PHE A 166 -6.52 -11.92 -5.40
CA PHE A 166 -6.63 -12.77 -6.58
C PHE A 166 -5.27 -13.06 -7.21
N MET A 167 -5.17 -14.24 -7.82
CA MET A 167 -4.02 -14.69 -8.59
C MET A 167 -4.52 -15.54 -9.76
N TYR A 168 -3.78 -15.52 -10.86
CA TYR A 168 -4.13 -16.36 -12.00
C TYR A 168 -2.89 -16.95 -12.68
N LYS A 169 -3.09 -18.06 -13.38
CA LYS A 169 -2.04 -18.75 -14.14
C LYS A 169 -2.58 -19.19 -15.50
N ASP A 170 -1.91 -18.80 -16.58
CA ASP A 170 -2.14 -19.34 -17.91
C ASP A 170 -1.27 -20.60 -18.18
N ARG A 171 -1.40 -21.21 -19.34
CA ARG A 171 -0.65 -22.40 -19.77
C ARG A 171 0.86 -22.13 -19.83
N ASP A 172 1.65 -23.14 -19.60
CA ASP A 172 3.11 -23.04 -19.64
C ASP A 172 3.59 -22.65 -21.04
N SER A 173 2.94 -23.15 -22.12
CA SER A 173 3.18 -22.73 -23.50
C SER A 173 2.98 -21.24 -23.76
N LYS A 174 2.28 -20.53 -22.86
CA LYS A 174 2.07 -19.08 -22.87
C LYS A 174 2.90 -18.34 -21.82
N ASN A 175 3.97 -18.94 -21.35
CA ASN A 175 4.79 -18.40 -20.27
C ASN A 175 3.97 -18.15 -18.99
N GLY A 176 3.05 -19.06 -18.70
CA GLY A 176 2.03 -18.94 -17.66
C GLY A 176 2.58 -19.09 -16.26
N LYS A 177 3.20 -18.02 -15.74
CA LYS A 177 3.59 -17.91 -14.33
C LYS A 177 2.40 -17.46 -13.49
N LEU A 178 2.47 -17.71 -12.19
CA LEU A 178 1.50 -17.17 -11.26
C LEU A 178 1.58 -15.64 -11.28
N THR A 179 0.52 -15.01 -11.73
CA THR A 179 0.38 -13.56 -11.80
C THR A 179 -0.51 -13.07 -10.67
N ILE A 180 -0.06 -12.08 -9.93
CA ILE A 180 -0.82 -11.49 -8.83
C ILE A 180 -1.78 -10.43 -9.35
N GLY A 181 -3.02 -10.50 -8.90
CA GLY A 181 -4.15 -9.70 -9.37
C GLY A 181 -5.24 -10.56 -10.04
N PRO A 182 -6.30 -9.92 -10.56
CA PRO A 182 -6.63 -8.49 -10.49
C PRO A 182 -6.86 -7.99 -9.06
N VAL A 183 -6.69 -6.69 -8.86
CA VAL A 183 -7.01 -6.05 -7.57
C VAL A 183 -8.52 -6.04 -7.33
N TRP A 184 -8.93 -6.22 -6.07
CA TRP A 184 -10.32 -6.30 -5.67
C TRP A 184 -10.51 -5.78 -4.25
N ASP A 185 -11.65 -5.11 -3.99
CA ASP A 185 -12.10 -4.69 -2.67
C ASP A 185 -11.14 -3.72 -1.96
N TYR A 186 -11.17 -2.45 -2.40
CA TYR A 186 -10.34 -1.37 -1.88
C TYR A 186 -11.18 -0.28 -1.18
N ASP A 187 -12.31 -0.64 -0.61
CA ASP A 187 -13.19 0.28 0.11
C ASP A 187 -12.57 0.71 1.46
N LEU A 188 -11.78 -0.18 2.08
CA LEU A 188 -11.07 0.03 3.34
C LEU A 188 -9.66 0.65 3.16
N ALA A 189 -9.38 1.16 1.98
CA ALA A 189 -8.10 1.73 1.60
C ALA A 189 -8.09 3.26 1.73
N PHE A 190 -6.93 3.88 1.47
CA PHE A 190 -6.72 5.33 1.44
C PHE A 190 -7.08 6.05 2.75
N GLY A 191 -6.78 5.41 3.87
CA GLY A 191 -7.00 5.99 5.19
C GLY A 191 -8.42 5.82 5.73
N ASN A 192 -9.27 5.03 5.05
CA ASN A 192 -10.67 4.86 5.44
C ASN A 192 -10.87 4.00 6.69
N ALA A 193 -10.06 2.93 6.87
CA ALA A 193 -10.27 2.01 7.97
C ALA A 193 -9.75 2.53 9.32
N ASP A 194 -10.55 2.42 10.37
CA ASP A 194 -10.23 2.79 11.75
C ASP A 194 -9.53 1.67 12.55
N TYR A 195 -9.32 0.51 11.92
CA TYR A 195 -8.65 -0.65 12.51
C TYR A 195 -7.35 -1.00 11.77
N TYR A 196 -6.50 -1.82 12.39
CA TYR A 196 -5.19 -2.23 11.86
C TYR A 196 -4.31 -1.07 11.36
N ASN A 197 -4.47 0.09 11.98
CA ASN A 197 -3.75 1.31 11.59
C ASN A 197 -4.02 1.77 10.15
N GLY A 198 -5.20 1.47 9.59
CA GLY A 198 -5.57 1.79 8.20
C GLY A 198 -5.50 3.28 7.88
N ALA A 199 -5.79 4.16 8.84
CA ALA A 199 -5.71 5.60 8.69
C ALA A 199 -4.27 6.16 8.69
N LYS A 200 -3.26 5.39 9.16
CA LYS A 200 -1.87 5.85 9.23
C LYS A 200 -1.26 6.00 7.84
N ILE A 201 -0.48 7.04 7.66
CA ILE A 201 0.28 7.30 6.42
C ILE A 201 1.66 6.60 6.40
N PHE A 202 2.11 6.03 7.51
CA PHE A 202 3.42 5.39 7.67
C PHE A 202 3.28 3.88 7.90
N ASP A 203 4.41 3.16 7.92
CA ASP A 203 4.55 1.71 7.98
C ASP A 203 4.07 0.99 6.68
N TRP A 204 4.54 -0.23 6.49
CA TRP A 204 4.21 -1.06 5.34
C TRP A 204 3.09 -2.05 5.67
N GLN A 205 2.11 -2.18 4.78
CA GLN A 205 1.04 -3.16 4.93
C GLN A 205 1.57 -4.59 4.75
N VAL A 206 2.62 -4.79 3.96
CA VAL A 206 3.28 -6.08 3.79
C VAL A 206 3.87 -6.62 5.11
N ASP A 207 4.09 -5.76 6.09
CA ASP A 207 4.55 -6.15 7.43
C ASP A 207 3.40 -6.54 8.38
N PHE A 208 2.15 -6.49 7.92
CA PHE A 208 0.99 -6.84 8.74
C PHE A 208 1.16 -8.19 9.42
N ARG A 209 1.08 -8.19 10.74
CA ARG A 209 1.20 -9.39 11.57
C ARG A 209 0.43 -9.18 12.86
N VAL A 210 -0.79 -9.71 12.90
CA VAL A 210 -1.65 -9.68 14.09
C VAL A 210 -1.96 -11.12 14.48
N ALA A 211 -1.32 -11.63 15.53
CA ALA A 211 -1.38 -13.05 15.90
C ALA A 211 -2.79 -13.56 16.21
N SER A 212 -3.68 -12.67 16.62
CA SER A 212 -5.09 -12.99 16.92
C SER A 212 -6.00 -12.99 15.67
N ASP A 213 -5.53 -12.50 14.52
CA ASP A 213 -6.29 -12.52 13.28
C ASP A 213 -6.06 -13.84 12.53
N ASP A 214 -7.12 -14.44 12.05
CA ASP A 214 -7.08 -15.69 11.30
C ASP A 214 -6.66 -15.47 9.84
N TYR A 215 -6.83 -14.27 9.31
CA TYR A 215 -6.47 -13.90 7.95
C TYR A 215 -5.11 -13.19 7.92
N GLN A 216 -4.08 -13.91 7.51
CA GLN A 216 -2.71 -13.44 7.46
C GLN A 216 -2.21 -13.34 6.00
N LEU A 217 -1.10 -12.59 5.79
CA LEU A 217 -0.43 -12.60 4.49
C LEU A 217 0.31 -13.93 4.28
N PRO A 218 0.36 -14.47 3.05
CA PRO A 218 1.30 -15.53 2.70
C PRO A 218 2.74 -15.13 3.07
N PHE A 219 3.49 -16.06 3.69
CA PHE A 219 4.86 -15.81 4.16
C PHE A 219 5.79 -15.32 3.06
N TRP A 220 5.56 -15.75 1.82
CA TRP A 220 6.40 -15.45 0.67
C TRP A 220 6.39 -13.96 0.28
N TRP A 221 5.40 -13.17 0.65
CA TRP A 221 5.46 -11.71 0.48
C TRP A 221 6.62 -11.10 1.25
N ARG A 222 6.77 -11.46 2.53
CA ARG A 222 7.91 -10.98 3.35
C ARG A 222 9.23 -11.57 2.87
N LYS A 223 9.21 -12.77 2.30
CA LYS A 223 10.39 -13.39 1.73
C LYS A 223 10.87 -12.65 0.48
N LEU A 224 9.97 -12.22 -0.40
CA LEU A 224 10.28 -11.36 -1.54
C LEU A 224 10.95 -10.04 -1.12
N MET A 225 10.53 -9.45 -0.01
CA MET A 225 11.15 -8.23 0.52
C MET A 225 12.59 -8.43 1.00
N GLN A 226 13.05 -9.66 1.19
CA GLN A 226 14.46 -9.99 1.51
C GLN A 226 15.33 -10.07 0.26
N ASP A 227 14.75 -10.16 -0.94
CA ASP A 227 15.50 -10.14 -2.19
C ASP A 227 15.81 -8.70 -2.62
N SER A 228 17.10 -8.37 -2.64
CA SER A 228 17.58 -7.05 -3.08
C SER A 228 17.27 -6.73 -4.54
N SER A 229 17.15 -7.74 -5.40
CA SER A 229 16.73 -7.59 -6.79
C SER A 229 15.26 -7.22 -6.90
N PHE A 230 14.41 -7.88 -6.11
CA PHE A 230 12.98 -7.57 -6.06
C PHE A 230 12.73 -6.16 -5.52
N THR A 231 13.37 -5.79 -4.41
CA THR A 231 13.20 -4.46 -3.82
C THR A 231 13.73 -3.34 -4.71
N ARG A 232 14.83 -3.57 -5.45
CA ARG A 232 15.28 -2.62 -6.49
C ARG A 232 14.26 -2.45 -7.61
N ARG A 233 13.57 -3.51 -8.06
CA ARG A 233 12.48 -3.42 -9.05
C ARG A 233 11.33 -2.59 -8.51
N ILE A 234 10.94 -2.77 -7.24
CA ILE A 234 9.92 -1.94 -6.59
C ILE A 234 10.34 -0.46 -6.65
N ASN A 235 11.58 -0.13 -6.25
CA ASN A 235 12.07 1.25 -6.24
C ASN A 235 12.06 1.87 -7.64
N THR A 236 12.58 1.14 -8.63
CA THR A 236 12.62 1.61 -10.02
C THR A 236 11.20 1.87 -10.53
N ARG A 237 10.29 0.92 -10.34
CA ARG A 237 8.90 1.04 -10.77
C ARG A 237 8.16 2.16 -10.06
N TRP A 238 8.37 2.31 -8.75
CA TRP A 238 7.83 3.44 -7.98
C TRP A 238 8.24 4.78 -8.58
N ARG A 239 9.53 4.96 -8.84
CA ARG A 239 10.05 6.21 -9.42
C ARG A 239 9.50 6.51 -10.80
N GLU A 240 9.27 5.48 -11.63
CA GLU A 240 8.59 5.65 -12.92
C GLU A 240 7.15 6.14 -12.74
N LEU A 241 6.40 5.43 -11.89
CA LEU A 241 4.99 5.72 -11.65
C LEU A 241 4.80 7.11 -11.03
N ARG A 242 5.69 7.53 -10.11
CA ARG A 242 5.67 8.86 -9.49
C ARG A 242 5.86 10.01 -10.48
N LYS A 243 6.47 9.76 -11.61
CA LYS A 243 6.62 10.78 -12.69
C LYS A 243 5.36 10.99 -13.50
N ASN A 244 4.36 10.11 -13.39
CA ASN A 244 3.17 10.14 -14.23
C ASN A 244 1.92 9.62 -13.50
N ILE A 245 1.71 8.30 -13.43
CA ILE A 245 0.46 7.67 -12.98
C ILE A 245 0.19 7.95 -11.50
N LEU A 246 1.22 7.87 -10.65
CA LEU A 246 1.14 8.13 -9.22
C LEU A 246 1.62 9.55 -8.86
N ASP A 247 1.64 10.48 -9.81
CA ASP A 247 1.82 11.89 -9.54
C ASP A 247 0.62 12.42 -8.74
N VAL A 248 0.89 13.05 -7.58
CA VAL A 248 -0.18 13.48 -6.65
C VAL A 248 -1.15 14.48 -7.31
N PRO A 249 -0.69 15.53 -8.01
CA PRO A 249 -1.58 16.41 -8.76
C PRO A 249 -2.51 15.66 -9.73
N ARG A 250 -2.01 14.65 -10.42
CA ARG A 250 -2.83 13.84 -11.33
C ARG A 250 -3.87 13.00 -10.60
N ILE A 251 -3.51 12.40 -9.45
CA ILE A 251 -4.45 11.67 -8.61
C ILE A 251 -5.53 12.62 -8.09
N HIS A 252 -5.14 13.81 -7.62
CA HIS A 252 -6.09 14.84 -7.16
C HIS A 252 -7.04 15.27 -8.27
N ALA A 253 -6.53 15.54 -9.47
CA ALA A 253 -7.36 15.90 -10.61
C ALA A 253 -8.38 14.80 -10.96
N TYR A 254 -8.00 13.52 -10.84
CA TYR A 254 -8.95 12.43 -11.02
C TYR A 254 -10.01 12.39 -9.92
N ILE A 255 -9.65 12.57 -8.66
CA ILE A 255 -10.60 12.67 -7.53
C ILE A 255 -11.57 13.84 -7.78
N ASP A 256 -11.05 15.00 -8.17
CA ASP A 256 -11.87 16.19 -8.44
C ASP A 256 -12.81 15.98 -9.63
N SER A 257 -12.38 15.28 -10.67
CA SER A 257 -13.25 14.93 -11.81
C SER A 257 -14.40 14.01 -11.41
N LEU A 258 -14.16 13.06 -10.50
CA LEU A 258 -15.22 12.20 -9.97
C LEU A 258 -16.16 12.97 -9.03
N ALA A 259 -15.61 13.86 -8.22
CA ALA A 259 -16.40 14.73 -7.34
C ALA A 259 -17.35 15.65 -8.15
N GLN A 260 -16.84 16.24 -9.23
CA GLN A 260 -17.64 17.02 -10.18
C GLN A 260 -18.71 16.17 -10.87
N TYR A 261 -18.37 14.97 -11.30
CA TYR A 261 -19.33 14.05 -11.90
C TYR A 261 -20.48 13.69 -10.93
N LEU A 262 -20.19 13.64 -9.64
CA LEU A 262 -21.15 13.30 -8.59
C LEU A 262 -21.85 14.54 -7.97
N ASP A 263 -21.59 15.76 -8.43
CA ASP A 263 -22.02 16.97 -7.72
C ASP A 263 -23.52 16.98 -7.36
N GLU A 264 -24.40 16.62 -8.30
CA GLU A 264 -25.83 16.53 -8.04
C GLU A 264 -26.24 15.21 -7.35
N ALA A 265 -25.62 14.10 -7.74
CA ALA A 265 -25.95 12.80 -7.19
C ALA A 265 -25.58 12.66 -5.70
N GLN A 266 -24.45 13.27 -5.28
CA GLN A 266 -24.04 13.24 -3.88
C GLN A 266 -25.02 14.00 -2.96
N LYS A 267 -25.64 15.07 -3.43
CA LYS A 267 -26.65 15.82 -2.67
C LYS A 267 -27.84 14.90 -2.35
N ARG A 268 -28.42 14.26 -3.38
CA ARG A 268 -29.50 13.30 -3.22
C ARG A 268 -29.11 12.09 -2.35
N ASN A 269 -27.86 11.63 -2.51
CA ASN A 269 -27.36 10.51 -1.71
C ASN A 269 -27.31 10.84 -0.22
N PHE A 270 -26.78 12.01 0.15
CA PHE A 270 -26.67 12.42 1.56
C PHE A 270 -27.98 12.95 2.13
N GLU A 271 -28.94 13.37 1.30
CA GLU A 271 -30.34 13.57 1.71
C GLU A 271 -30.99 12.22 2.10
N ARG A 272 -30.81 11.18 1.29
CA ARG A 272 -31.32 9.83 1.56
C ARG A 272 -30.61 9.16 2.74
N TRP A 273 -29.29 9.35 2.84
CA TRP A 273 -28.42 8.78 3.85
C TRP A 273 -27.65 9.90 4.57
N PRO A 274 -28.19 10.51 5.63
CA PRO A 274 -27.57 11.65 6.30
C PRO A 274 -26.45 11.20 7.25
N ILE A 275 -25.36 10.67 6.68
CA ILE A 275 -24.22 10.12 7.42
C ILE A 275 -23.04 11.08 7.55
N LEU A 276 -23.05 12.23 6.88
CA LEU A 276 -22.01 13.25 7.06
C LEU A 276 -22.00 13.75 8.51
N GLY A 277 -20.81 13.80 9.11
CA GLY A 277 -20.65 14.13 10.53
C GLY A 277 -21.03 13.01 11.50
N THR A 278 -21.41 11.83 11.00
CA THR A 278 -21.80 10.68 11.82
C THR A 278 -20.81 9.53 11.61
N TYR A 279 -20.37 8.94 12.72
CA TYR A 279 -19.53 7.73 12.60
C TYR A 279 -20.31 6.57 11.99
N VAL A 280 -19.75 6.03 10.93
CA VAL A 280 -20.20 4.76 10.30
C VAL A 280 -19.01 3.83 10.28
N TRP A 281 -19.13 2.70 10.98
CA TRP A 281 -18.04 1.71 10.99
C TRP A 281 -17.72 1.23 9.56
N PRO A 282 -16.48 1.13 9.15
CA PRO A 282 -15.24 1.35 9.92
C PRO A 282 -14.50 2.66 9.54
N ASN A 283 -15.19 3.76 9.31
CA ASN A 283 -14.59 5.00 8.84
C ASN A 283 -13.73 5.67 9.92
N ALA A 284 -12.44 5.83 9.65
CA ALA A 284 -11.50 6.50 10.56
C ALA A 284 -11.68 8.01 10.60
N TYR A 285 -12.06 8.62 9.48
CA TYR A 285 -12.35 10.04 9.37
C TYR A 285 -13.85 10.28 9.28
N ILE A 286 -14.33 11.34 9.94
CA ILE A 286 -15.74 11.70 10.00
C ILE A 286 -15.88 13.16 9.55
N GLY A 287 -15.96 13.36 8.24
CA GLY A 287 -16.11 14.69 7.65
C GLY A 287 -17.51 15.25 7.82
N GLN A 288 -17.59 16.48 8.28
CA GLN A 288 -18.88 17.20 8.44
C GLN A 288 -19.54 17.53 7.10
N THR A 289 -18.80 17.51 6.01
CA THR A 289 -19.27 17.79 4.65
C THR A 289 -18.63 16.87 3.64
N TYR A 290 -19.27 16.69 2.49
CA TYR A 290 -18.69 15.95 1.35
C TYR A 290 -17.32 16.52 0.93
N PHE A 291 -17.17 17.83 0.97
CA PHE A 291 -15.91 18.50 0.66
C PHE A 291 -14.80 18.16 1.69
N ALA A 292 -15.14 18.04 2.98
CA ALA A 292 -14.19 17.64 4.01
C ALA A 292 -13.68 16.21 3.78
N GLU A 293 -14.56 15.28 3.39
CA GLU A 293 -14.18 13.89 3.02
C GLU A 293 -13.23 13.85 1.82
N LEU A 294 -13.52 14.63 0.76
CA LEU A 294 -12.64 14.71 -0.41
C LEU A 294 -11.27 15.30 -0.07
N ASN A 295 -11.23 16.31 0.77
CA ASN A 295 -9.97 16.94 1.20
C ASN A 295 -9.14 15.97 2.06
N TYR A 296 -9.79 15.24 2.97
CA TYR A 296 -9.12 14.18 3.74
C TYR A 296 -8.47 13.15 2.82
N LEU A 297 -9.22 12.61 1.86
CA LEU A 297 -8.70 11.64 0.90
C LEU A 297 -7.48 12.19 0.14
N LYS A 298 -7.58 13.41 -0.40
CA LYS A 298 -6.48 14.05 -1.14
C LYS A 298 -5.25 14.28 -0.27
N GLN A 299 -5.46 14.77 0.93
CA GLN A 299 -4.36 15.01 1.89
C GLN A 299 -3.70 13.69 2.30
N TRP A 300 -4.49 12.66 2.60
CA TRP A 300 -3.98 11.36 2.98
C TRP A 300 -3.10 10.75 1.87
N VAL A 301 -3.58 10.78 0.62
CA VAL A 301 -2.81 10.30 -0.55
C VAL A 301 -1.50 11.05 -0.70
N ASN A 302 -1.51 12.39 -0.57
CA ASN A 302 -0.31 13.20 -0.65
C ASN A 302 0.72 12.81 0.42
N LEU A 303 0.29 12.73 1.67
CA LEU A 303 1.17 12.40 2.79
C LEU A 303 1.72 10.98 2.69
N ARG A 304 0.89 10.02 2.27
CA ARG A 304 1.31 8.64 2.03
C ARG A 304 2.36 8.54 0.93
N ALA A 305 2.14 9.22 -0.19
CA ALA A 305 3.08 9.24 -1.30
C ALA A 305 4.44 9.84 -0.90
N LEU A 306 4.44 10.95 -0.16
CA LEU A 306 5.66 11.57 0.36
C LEU A 306 6.42 10.64 1.32
N TRP A 307 5.71 9.96 2.22
CA TRP A 307 6.32 8.97 3.11
C TRP A 307 6.96 7.83 2.32
N MET A 308 6.26 7.31 1.30
CA MET A 308 6.79 6.25 0.44
C MET A 308 7.98 6.70 -0.39
N ASP A 309 8.01 7.96 -0.88
CA ASP A 309 9.16 8.50 -1.63
C ASP A 309 10.46 8.39 -0.82
N VAL A 310 10.39 8.60 0.49
CA VAL A 310 11.55 8.54 1.39
C VAL A 310 11.88 7.10 1.83
N ARG A 311 10.86 6.25 2.00
CA ARG A 311 11.00 4.94 2.64
C ARG A 311 10.94 3.76 1.67
N MET A 312 10.78 4.01 0.35
CA MET A 312 10.67 2.95 -0.65
C MET A 312 11.83 1.95 -0.54
N PRO A 313 11.57 0.65 -0.38
CA PRO A 313 12.62 -0.35 -0.31
C PRO A 313 13.44 -0.43 -1.61
N GLY A 314 14.67 -0.96 -1.54
CA GLY A 314 15.54 -1.11 -2.71
C GLY A 314 16.05 0.21 -3.26
N GLN A 315 16.00 1.28 -2.47
CA GLN A 315 16.80 2.47 -2.79
C GLN A 315 18.24 1.98 -2.98
N PRO A 316 18.97 2.46 -4.01
CA PRO A 316 20.38 2.17 -4.04
C PRO A 316 20.92 2.60 -2.67
N THR A 317 21.31 1.61 -1.85
CA THR A 317 22.32 1.92 -0.87
C THR A 317 23.33 2.68 -1.69
N ARG A 318 23.59 3.94 -1.36
CA ARG A 318 24.90 4.50 -1.70
C ARG A 318 25.82 3.41 -1.21
N VAL A 319 26.34 2.61 -2.14
CA VAL A 319 27.50 1.80 -1.85
C VAL A 319 28.43 2.84 -1.30
N ALA A 320 28.69 2.77 -0.03
CA ALA A 320 29.89 3.28 0.47
C ALA A 320 30.94 2.51 -0.34
N GLU A 321 31.30 3.01 -1.53
CA GLU A 321 32.68 2.92 -1.92
C GLU A 321 33.39 3.33 -0.66
N SER A 322 34.16 2.41 -0.12
CA SER A 322 34.98 2.55 1.05
C SER A 322 36.00 3.66 0.84
N HIS A 323 35.50 4.85 0.86
CA HIS A 323 36.09 6.08 1.33
C HIS A 323 34.99 6.65 2.23
N GLU A 324 35.27 6.71 3.52
CA GLU A 324 34.63 7.59 4.46
C GLU A 324 34.63 9.01 3.91
N GLN A 325 33.76 9.31 2.95
CA GLN A 325 33.39 10.69 2.70
C GLN A 325 32.37 11.00 3.80
N MET A 326 32.90 11.52 4.90
CA MET A 326 32.12 12.32 5.84
C MET A 326 31.20 13.23 5.02
N PRO A 327 29.94 13.43 5.44
CA PRO A 327 29.02 14.33 4.74
C PRO A 327 29.76 15.64 4.46
N ALA A 328 29.90 15.96 3.18
CA ALA A 328 30.74 17.11 2.77
C ALA A 328 30.11 18.47 3.14
N SER A 329 28.90 18.48 3.71
CA SER A 329 28.17 19.70 4.05
C SER A 329 27.37 19.57 5.35
N PHE A 330 27.35 20.68 6.09
CA PHE A 330 26.40 20.94 7.14
C PHE A 330 25.05 21.26 6.49
N GLU A 331 23.99 20.52 6.85
CA GLU A 331 22.65 20.71 6.28
C GLU A 331 21.58 20.50 7.36
N LEU A 332 20.55 21.34 7.32
CA LEU A 332 19.32 21.19 8.09
C LEU A 332 18.16 21.05 7.11
N GLU A 333 17.49 19.89 7.13
CA GLU A 333 16.36 19.62 6.25
C GLU A 333 15.08 20.28 6.78
N GLN A 334 14.07 20.40 5.92
CA GLN A 334 12.74 20.81 6.32
C GLN A 334 12.11 19.70 7.20
N ASN A 335 11.60 20.08 8.36
CA ASN A 335 10.89 19.14 9.24
C ASN A 335 9.64 18.54 8.57
N TYR A 336 9.30 17.33 8.94
CA TYR A 336 8.14 16.64 8.41
C TYR A 336 7.31 15.97 9.52
N PRO A 337 5.97 16.12 9.48
CA PRO A 337 5.18 16.97 8.57
C PRO A 337 5.37 18.47 8.85
N ASN A 338 5.22 19.29 7.77
CA ASN A 338 5.16 20.75 7.86
C ASN A 338 4.28 21.28 6.69
N PRO A 339 3.11 21.89 6.93
CA PRO A 339 2.51 22.17 8.23
C PRO A 339 2.25 20.92 9.06
N LEU A 340 2.44 21.05 10.38
CA LEU A 340 2.05 20.03 11.33
C LEU A 340 0.61 20.30 11.79
N GLN A 341 -0.33 19.49 11.35
CA GLN A 341 -1.69 19.50 11.89
C GLN A 341 -1.70 18.66 13.17
N THR A 342 -1.88 19.30 14.32
CA THR A 342 -1.88 18.62 15.60
C THR A 342 -3.29 18.17 15.97
N SER A 343 -3.43 16.91 16.35
CA SER A 343 -4.60 16.37 17.04
C SER A 343 -4.15 15.77 18.39
N ALA A 344 -5.09 15.40 19.24
CA ALA A 344 -4.77 14.76 20.54
C ALA A 344 -3.84 13.51 20.41
N LEU A 345 -3.77 12.91 19.24
CA LEU A 345 -2.98 11.70 18.96
C LEU A 345 -1.75 11.96 18.06
N HIS A 346 -1.63 13.12 17.41
CA HIS A 346 -0.58 13.41 16.42
C HIS A 346 -0.02 14.81 16.67
N ALA A 347 1.07 14.88 17.37
CA ALA A 347 1.74 16.14 17.67
C ALA A 347 3.26 16.08 17.47
N ASN A 348 3.75 15.10 16.71
CA ASN A 348 5.18 14.92 16.48
C ASN A 348 5.57 15.34 15.07
N THR A 349 6.71 16.01 14.97
CA THR A 349 7.39 16.28 13.70
C THR A 349 8.81 15.76 13.75
N THR A 350 9.34 15.32 12.63
CA THR A 350 10.71 14.83 12.50
C THR A 350 11.58 15.90 11.89
N ILE A 351 12.72 16.19 12.54
CA ILE A 351 13.76 17.11 12.08
C ILE A 351 14.98 16.30 11.70
N VAL A 352 15.48 16.47 10.48
CA VAL A 352 16.67 15.79 9.98
C VAL A 352 17.78 16.79 9.72
N PHE A 353 19.02 16.44 10.08
CA PHE A 353 20.18 17.25 9.79
C PHE A 353 21.45 16.41 9.57
N HIS A 354 22.43 17.01 8.95
CA HIS A 354 23.73 16.40 8.62
C HIS A 354 24.87 17.20 9.22
N LEU A 355 25.80 16.51 9.89
CA LEU A 355 27.02 17.10 10.43
C LEU A 355 28.25 16.59 9.68
N PRO A 356 29.11 17.47 9.16
CA PRO A 356 30.31 17.06 8.42
C PRO A 356 31.40 16.47 9.33
N GLN A 357 31.35 16.75 10.62
CA GLN A 357 32.28 16.25 11.63
C GLN A 357 31.60 16.12 13.00
N ALA A 358 32.21 15.39 13.92
CA ALA A 358 31.70 15.29 15.28
C ALA A 358 31.85 16.65 16.00
N GLU A 359 30.71 17.25 16.38
CA GLU A 359 30.65 18.59 16.92
C GLU A 359 29.57 18.71 18.01
N HIS A 360 29.71 19.73 18.85
CA HIS A 360 28.63 20.09 19.80
C HIS A 360 27.49 20.74 19.00
N ALA A 361 26.34 20.07 18.95
CA ALA A 361 25.16 20.51 18.23
C ALA A 361 24.07 21.00 19.19
N SER A 362 23.47 22.13 18.86
CA SER A 362 22.32 22.71 19.57
C SER A 362 21.18 22.89 18.54
N LEU A 363 20.01 22.29 18.81
CA LEU A 363 18.79 22.45 18.04
C LEU A 363 17.73 23.09 18.94
N LYS A 364 17.33 24.30 18.62
CA LYS A 364 16.41 25.12 19.40
C LYS A 364 15.25 25.60 18.57
N LEU A 365 14.10 25.80 19.20
CA LEU A 365 12.88 26.32 18.60
C LEU A 365 12.59 27.73 19.11
N PHE A 366 12.22 28.64 18.18
CA PHE A 366 11.91 30.02 18.46
C PHE A 366 10.51 30.38 17.93
N ASP A 367 9.83 31.27 18.60
CA ASP A 367 8.59 31.88 18.10
C ASP A 367 8.87 33.02 17.11
N MET A 368 7.80 33.65 16.59
CA MET A 368 7.88 34.79 15.66
C MET A 368 8.57 36.01 16.24
N ALA A 369 8.62 36.14 17.56
CA ALA A 369 9.32 37.24 18.24
C ALA A 369 10.81 36.91 18.51
N GLY A 370 11.29 35.75 18.09
CA GLY A 370 12.66 35.30 18.31
C GLY A 370 12.94 34.79 19.73
N LYS A 371 11.91 34.55 20.54
CA LYS A 371 12.04 33.97 21.88
C LYS A 371 12.22 32.44 21.77
N GLU A 372 13.21 31.87 22.47
CA GLU A 372 13.39 30.44 22.59
C GLU A 372 12.17 29.82 23.35
N VAL A 373 11.44 28.93 22.67
CA VAL A 373 10.25 28.26 23.23
C VAL A 373 10.50 26.79 23.51
N ALA A 374 11.51 26.18 22.92
CA ALA A 374 11.93 24.83 23.25
C ALA A 374 13.39 24.59 22.88
N ARG A 375 14.04 23.74 23.68
CA ARG A 375 15.37 23.20 23.39
C ARG A 375 15.21 21.73 23.07
N ILE A 376 15.47 21.37 21.80
CA ILE A 376 15.21 20.03 21.26
C ILE A 376 16.42 19.13 21.48
N LEU A 377 17.64 19.69 21.32
CA LEU A 377 18.91 18.98 21.44
C LEU A 377 19.99 19.94 21.90
N GLU A 378 20.91 19.50 22.78
CA GLU A 378 22.11 20.23 23.13
C GLU A 378 23.18 19.28 23.70
N HIS A 379 23.94 18.62 22.83
CA HIS A 379 25.07 17.77 23.21
C HIS A 379 25.99 17.49 22.03
N ARG A 380 27.11 16.80 22.27
CA ARG A 380 28.04 16.41 21.23
C ARG A 380 27.43 15.28 20.38
N MET A 381 27.40 15.50 19.06
CA MET A 381 26.90 14.56 18.04
C MET A 381 28.06 14.07 17.17
N GLN A 382 27.95 12.85 16.66
CA GLN A 382 28.91 12.31 15.70
C GLN A 382 28.72 12.93 14.31
N ALA A 383 29.71 12.81 13.43
CA ALA A 383 29.51 13.11 12.02
C ALA A 383 28.42 12.18 11.43
N GLY A 384 27.65 12.68 10.47
CA GLY A 384 26.62 11.87 9.80
C GLY A 384 25.23 12.51 9.80
N ARG A 385 24.25 11.71 9.39
CA ARG A 385 22.83 12.04 9.36
C ARG A 385 22.20 11.76 10.72
N HIS A 386 21.47 12.74 11.23
CA HIS A 386 20.72 12.64 12.48
C HIS A 386 19.25 12.90 12.25
N GLU A 387 18.39 12.21 13.01
CA GLU A 387 16.94 12.32 12.93
C GLU A 387 16.36 12.45 14.35
N ILE A 388 15.63 13.53 14.59
CA ILE A 388 15.05 13.85 15.90
C ILE A 388 13.53 13.96 15.76
N VAL A 389 12.81 13.20 16.54
CA VAL A 389 11.36 13.33 16.67
C VAL A 389 11.05 14.34 17.77
N PHE A 390 10.33 15.40 17.42
CA PHE A 390 9.97 16.48 18.33
C PHE A 390 8.47 16.52 18.58
N ASP A 391 8.09 16.48 19.86
CA ASP A 391 6.70 16.56 20.32
C ASP A 391 6.27 18.02 20.49
N THR A 392 5.24 18.42 19.75
CA THR A 392 4.74 19.80 19.74
C THR A 392 3.48 20.02 20.57
N ARG A 393 3.03 19.05 21.38
CA ARG A 393 1.80 19.16 22.16
C ARG A 393 1.73 20.37 23.07
N ALA A 394 2.86 20.80 23.59
CA ALA A 394 2.97 21.97 24.45
C ALA A 394 2.94 23.31 23.73
N LEU A 395 2.98 23.31 22.38
CA LEU A 395 3.07 24.52 21.58
C LEU A 395 1.71 24.91 21.01
N PRO A 396 1.28 26.19 21.06
CA PRO A 396 0.08 26.65 20.37
C PRO A 396 0.23 26.62 18.85
N SER A 397 -0.91 26.76 18.12
CA SER A 397 -0.88 26.98 16.67
C SER A 397 -0.08 28.25 16.38
N GLY A 398 0.77 28.18 15.36
CA GLY A 398 1.61 29.31 15.00
C GLY A 398 2.78 28.96 14.10
N ILE A 399 3.51 29.99 13.74
CA ILE A 399 4.78 29.85 13.00
C ILE A 399 5.92 29.88 14.00
N TYR A 400 6.82 28.90 13.84
CA TYR A 400 8.03 28.75 14.62
C TYR A 400 9.23 28.60 13.70
N PHE A 401 10.43 28.83 14.24
CA PHE A 401 11.69 28.61 13.55
C PHE A 401 12.57 27.69 14.39
N TYR A 402 13.03 26.58 13.82
CA TYR A 402 14.02 25.76 14.50
C TYR A 402 15.41 26.02 13.90
N ARG A 403 16.36 26.21 14.78
CA ARG A 403 17.73 26.56 14.44
C ARG A 403 18.68 25.50 14.94
N LEU A 404 19.47 24.96 14.03
CA LEU A 404 20.58 24.08 14.30
C LEU A 404 21.87 24.92 14.31
N GLN A 405 22.65 24.77 15.36
CA GLN A 405 24.01 25.31 15.46
C GLN A 405 24.97 24.17 15.77
N ALA A 406 26.06 24.05 15.03
CA ALA A 406 27.17 23.12 15.28
C ALA A 406 28.50 23.83 15.08
N GLY A 407 29.19 24.12 16.17
CA GLY A 407 30.36 24.98 16.16
C GLY A 407 30.03 26.37 15.59
N LYS A 408 30.70 26.73 14.47
CA LYS A 408 30.44 27.99 13.74
C LYS A 408 29.36 27.90 12.65
N LEU A 409 28.87 26.69 12.37
CA LEU A 409 27.86 26.47 11.35
C LEU A 409 26.45 26.66 11.95
N MET A 410 25.56 27.28 11.19
CA MET A 410 24.21 27.55 11.61
C MET A 410 23.23 27.43 10.42
N ALA A 411 22.09 26.80 10.62
CA ALA A 411 21.00 26.75 9.67
C ALA A 411 19.66 26.90 10.41
N GLU A 412 18.66 27.44 9.72
CA GLU A 412 17.34 27.66 10.26
C GLU A 412 16.27 27.24 9.26
N LYS A 413 15.17 26.68 9.76
CA LYS A 413 14.00 26.31 8.97
C LYS A 413 12.72 26.68 9.71
N LYS A 414 11.63 26.80 8.96
CA LYS A 414 10.31 27.18 9.45
C LYS A 414 9.48 25.93 9.80
N LEU A 415 8.84 25.94 10.96
CA LEU A 415 7.82 24.97 11.38
C LEU A 415 6.47 25.68 11.48
N LEU A 416 5.44 25.17 10.84
CA LEU A 416 4.07 25.64 10.94
C LEU A 416 3.23 24.60 11.71
N ILE A 417 2.63 25.02 12.83
CA ILE A 417 1.71 24.21 13.64
C ILE A 417 0.29 24.74 13.42
N VAL A 418 -0.62 23.83 13.05
CA VAL A 418 -2.05 24.10 12.84
C VAL A 418 -2.84 23.14 13.72
N ARG A 419 -3.74 23.65 14.55
CA ARG A 419 -4.67 22.87 15.37
C ARG A 419 -6.06 22.93 14.83
#